data_0b5a936701d85cf02dfb40a4604c8b49
#
_entry.id   0b5a936701d85cf02dfb40a4604c8b49
#
_cell.length_a   1.000
_cell.length_b   1.000
_cell.length_c   1.000
_cell.angle_alpha   90.00
_cell.angle_beta   90.00
_cell.angle_gamma   90.00
#
_symmetry.space_group_name_H-M   'P 1'
#
loop_
_entity.id
_entity.type
_entity.pdbx_description
1 polymer ?
#
loop_
_entity_poly.entity_id
_entity_poly.type
_entity_poly.pdbx_seq_one_letter_code
_entity_poly.pdbx_strand_id
1 'polypeptide(L)'
;MNVSVLGCGRWGSFLAWYQAAVLKNSVKLWGEAGRKSFEQLKREGKNEYITLDKSIDLTSDLQSAVSSAQVIIISISAQALRSFLPEVTKFDLAGKIFVLCMKGIEEGTGKRLSEVAAECGIDPQNTAVWVGPGHIQDFLK
;
A
#
# COMPACT_ATOMS: atom_id res chain seq x y z
N MET A 1 16.10 1.68 -0.03
CA MET A 1 15.04 2.71 -0.15
C MET A 1 14.09 2.61 1.03
N ASN A 2 13.41 3.72 1.35
CA ASN A 2 12.31 3.72 2.31
C ASN A 2 10.99 3.54 1.56
N VAL A 3 10.33 2.43 1.79
CA VAL A 3 9.09 2.06 1.13
C VAL A 3 7.97 1.97 2.15
N SER A 4 6.84 2.58 1.88
CA SER A 4 5.63 2.38 2.67
C SER A 4 4.57 1.68 1.85
N VAL A 5 3.95 0.66 2.42
CA VAL A 5 2.81 -0.03 1.83
C VAL A 5 1.57 0.37 2.61
N LEU A 6 0.66 1.07 1.96
CA LEU A 6 -0.61 1.51 2.55
C LEU A 6 -1.70 0.51 2.22
N GLY A 7 -2.08 -0.25 3.24
CA GLY A 7 -3.02 -1.36 3.16
C GLY A 7 -2.35 -2.70 3.47
N CYS A 8 -2.74 -3.30 4.57
CA CYS A 8 -2.17 -4.56 5.09
C CYS A 8 -3.08 -5.78 4.82
N GLY A 9 -3.83 -5.75 3.71
CA GLY A 9 -4.54 -6.91 3.19
C GLY A 9 -3.59 -7.97 2.63
N ARG A 10 -4.12 -8.98 1.95
CA ARG A 10 -3.32 -10.09 1.38
C ARG A 10 -2.19 -9.58 0.50
N TRP A 11 -2.51 -8.75 -0.50
CA TRP A 11 -1.54 -8.26 -1.46
C TRP A 11 -0.56 -7.28 -0.83
N GLY A 12 -1.04 -6.33 -0.02
CA GLY A 12 -0.17 -5.34 0.64
C GLY A 12 0.82 -5.98 1.60
N SER A 13 0.41 -6.96 2.40
CA SER A 13 1.33 -7.67 3.28
C SER A 13 2.36 -8.49 2.51
N PHE A 14 1.99 -9.12 1.39
CA PHE A 14 2.94 -9.80 0.50
C PHE A 14 3.95 -8.81 -0.11
N LEU A 15 3.49 -7.65 -0.60
CA LEU A 15 4.38 -6.63 -1.15
C LEU A 15 5.36 -6.09 -0.10
N ALA A 16 4.89 -5.84 1.12
CA ALA A 16 5.74 -5.42 2.22
C ALA A 16 6.80 -6.47 2.55
N TRP A 17 6.40 -7.74 2.64
CA TRP A 17 7.32 -8.85 2.82
C TRP A 17 8.35 -8.93 1.70
N TYR A 18 7.93 -8.84 0.44
CA TYR A 18 8.84 -8.91 -0.70
C TYR A 18 9.85 -7.76 -0.70
N GLN A 19 9.39 -6.55 -0.42
CA GLN A 19 10.25 -5.38 -0.31
C GLN A 19 11.29 -5.51 0.81
N ALA A 20 10.91 -6.04 1.96
CA ALA A 20 11.80 -6.19 3.11
C ALA A 20 12.69 -7.44 2.98
N ALA A 21 12.08 -8.62 2.81
CA ALA A 21 12.78 -9.90 2.87
C ALA A 21 13.65 -10.17 1.64
N VAL A 22 13.16 -9.78 0.45
CA VAL A 22 13.84 -10.07 -0.83
C VAL A 22 14.67 -8.88 -1.29
N LEU A 23 14.06 -7.70 -1.39
CA LEU A 23 14.73 -6.52 -1.92
C LEU A 23 15.53 -5.73 -0.88
N LYS A 24 15.44 -6.09 0.41
CA LYS A 24 16.17 -5.47 1.53
C LYS A 24 15.93 -3.96 1.67
N ASN A 25 14.75 -3.51 1.33
CA ASN A 25 14.32 -2.14 1.58
C ASN A 25 13.89 -1.95 3.04
N SER A 26 13.96 -0.71 3.54
CA SER A 26 13.33 -0.33 4.81
C SER A 26 11.83 -0.16 4.58
N VAL A 27 11.00 -0.92 5.29
CA VAL A 27 9.56 -1.01 4.98
C VAL A 27 8.69 -0.64 6.18
N LYS A 28 7.75 0.26 5.94
CA LYS A 28 6.57 0.43 6.79
C LYS A 28 5.35 -0.20 6.13
N LEU A 29 4.61 -0.98 6.90
CA LEU A 29 3.32 -1.53 6.48
C LEU A 29 2.23 -0.85 7.30
N TRP A 30 1.43 -0.04 6.62
CA TRP A 30 0.32 0.66 7.28
C TRP A 30 -0.98 -0.12 7.15
N GLY A 31 -1.72 -0.18 8.25
CA GLY A 31 -3.09 -0.66 8.29
C GLY A 31 -3.94 0.17 9.24
N GLU A 32 -5.23 0.23 8.98
CA GLU A 32 -6.18 0.92 9.82
C GLU A 32 -6.40 0.12 11.12
N ALA A 33 -6.21 0.77 12.26
CA ALA A 33 -6.44 0.17 13.57
C ALA A 33 -7.89 -0.34 13.70
N GLY A 34 -8.08 -1.50 14.30
CA GLY A 34 -9.38 -2.16 14.40
C GLY A 34 -9.80 -2.98 13.19
N ARG A 35 -9.14 -2.86 12.05
CA ARG A 35 -9.38 -3.74 10.92
C ARG A 35 -8.82 -5.14 11.17
N LYS A 36 -9.60 -6.16 10.82
CA LYS A 36 -9.25 -7.57 11.06
C LYS A 36 -7.84 -7.94 10.56
N SER A 37 -7.47 -7.50 9.37
CA SER A 37 -6.14 -7.80 8.80
C SER A 37 -5.01 -7.16 9.61
N PHE A 38 -5.17 -5.91 10.04
CA PHE A 38 -4.18 -5.22 10.84
C PHE A 38 -4.03 -5.86 12.23
N GLU A 39 -5.14 -6.12 12.93
CA GLU A 39 -5.12 -6.71 14.26
C GLU A 39 -4.56 -8.15 14.24
N GLN A 40 -4.83 -8.91 13.16
CA GLN A 40 -4.23 -10.22 13.00
C GLN A 40 -2.70 -10.13 12.83
N LEU A 41 -2.21 -9.28 11.94
CA LEU A 41 -0.77 -9.11 11.73
C LEU A 41 -0.07 -8.59 12.99
N LYS A 42 -0.71 -7.68 13.72
CA LYS A 42 -0.19 -7.15 14.98
C LYS A 42 -0.07 -8.22 16.06
N ARG A 43 -1.05 -9.11 16.16
CA ARG A 43 -1.09 -10.18 17.16
C ARG A 43 -0.19 -11.37 16.82
N GLU A 44 -0.19 -11.78 15.54
CA GLU A 44 0.38 -13.05 15.11
C GLU A 44 1.67 -12.89 14.27
N GLY A 45 1.94 -11.69 13.76
CA GLY A 45 3.06 -11.44 12.85
C GLY A 45 2.92 -12.15 11.50
N LYS A 46 1.73 -12.67 11.20
CA LYS A 46 1.48 -13.47 9.99
C LYS A 46 0.01 -13.40 9.55
N ASN A 47 -0.21 -13.73 8.30
CA ASN A 47 -1.54 -14.05 7.76
C ASN A 47 -1.52 -15.44 7.10
N GLU A 48 -2.55 -15.76 6.33
CA GLU A 48 -2.70 -17.07 5.64
C GLU A 48 -1.55 -17.39 4.68
N TYR A 49 -0.89 -16.38 4.11
CA TYR A 49 0.09 -16.55 3.02
C TYR A 49 1.53 -16.32 3.43
N ILE A 50 1.77 -15.36 4.31
CA ILE A 50 3.12 -14.92 4.66
C ILE A 50 3.28 -14.72 6.17
N THR A 51 4.51 -14.90 6.63
CA THR A 51 4.98 -14.38 7.92
C THR A 51 5.74 -13.08 7.64
N LEU A 52 5.39 -12.02 8.34
CA LEU A 52 6.06 -10.73 8.18
C LEU A 52 7.54 -10.85 8.56
N ASP A 53 8.40 -10.25 7.73
CA ASP A 53 9.80 -10.09 8.10
C ASP A 53 9.89 -9.15 9.33
N LYS A 54 10.79 -9.49 10.25
CA LYS A 54 10.95 -8.75 11.52
C LYS A 54 11.42 -7.31 11.34
N SER A 55 11.97 -6.98 10.16
CA SER A 55 12.39 -5.61 9.82
C SER A 55 11.24 -4.71 9.39
N ILE A 56 10.04 -5.26 9.16
CA ILE A 56 8.87 -4.48 8.76
C ILE A 56 8.30 -3.75 9.99
N ASP A 57 8.21 -2.44 9.89
CA ASP A 57 7.50 -1.61 10.86
C ASP A 57 6.00 -1.60 10.54
N LEU A 58 5.24 -2.42 11.29
CA LEU A 58 3.78 -2.46 11.18
C LEU A 58 3.17 -1.32 12.01
N THR A 59 2.48 -0.41 11.35
CA THR A 59 1.96 0.81 11.98
C THR A 59 0.53 1.14 11.57
N SER A 60 -0.21 1.80 12.46
CA SER A 60 -1.48 2.48 12.14
C SER A 60 -1.33 4.00 12.06
N ASP A 61 -0.12 4.51 12.25
CA ASP A 61 0.20 5.93 12.08
C ASP A 61 0.44 6.25 10.61
N LEU A 62 -0.57 6.82 9.94
CA LEU A 62 -0.52 7.19 8.53
C LEU A 62 0.50 8.29 8.27
N GLN A 63 0.64 9.27 9.17
CA GLN A 63 1.62 10.34 9.04
C GLN A 63 3.04 9.78 9.02
N SER A 64 3.37 8.92 9.96
CA SER A 64 4.67 8.24 10.01
C SER A 64 4.95 7.44 8.74
N ALA A 65 3.95 6.70 8.25
CA ALA A 65 4.08 5.90 7.03
C ALA A 65 4.33 6.78 5.79
N VAL A 66 3.56 7.86 5.63
CA VAL A 66 3.70 8.74 4.46
C VAL A 66 4.99 9.56 4.53
N SER A 67 5.30 10.17 5.68
CA SER A 67 6.41 11.11 5.81
C SER A 67 7.77 10.46 5.60
N SER A 68 7.97 9.23 6.08
CA SER A 68 9.25 8.52 5.97
C SER A 68 9.52 7.92 4.59
N ALA A 69 8.51 7.79 3.73
CA ALA A 69 8.61 7.05 2.47
C ALA A 69 9.20 7.87 1.33
N GLN A 70 10.01 7.24 0.50
CA GLN A 70 10.37 7.68 -0.85
C GLN A 70 9.41 7.09 -1.89
N VAL A 71 8.97 5.85 -1.66
CA VAL A 71 7.99 5.15 -2.49
C VAL A 71 6.81 4.72 -1.63
N ILE A 72 5.61 5.06 -2.07
CA ILE A 72 4.35 4.72 -1.42
C ILE A 72 3.56 3.78 -2.33
N ILE A 73 3.41 2.54 -1.89
CA ILE A 73 2.61 1.53 -2.58
C ILE A 73 1.21 1.54 -1.96
N ILE A 74 0.18 1.79 -2.76
CA ILE A 74 -1.21 1.79 -2.29
C ILE A 74 -1.84 0.46 -2.65
N SER A 75 -2.28 -0.28 -1.62
CA SER A 75 -2.86 -1.63 -1.73
C SER A 75 -4.11 -1.75 -0.86
N ILE A 76 -5.11 -0.93 -1.17
CA ILE A 76 -6.43 -0.91 -0.52
C ILE A 76 -7.51 -1.38 -1.50
N SER A 77 -8.78 -1.38 -1.09
CA SER A 77 -9.89 -1.58 -2.03
C SER A 77 -9.92 -0.45 -3.08
N ALA A 78 -10.10 -0.80 -4.35
CA ALA A 78 -10.20 0.17 -5.44
C ALA A 78 -11.29 1.23 -5.17
N GLN A 79 -12.44 0.82 -4.62
CA GLN A 79 -13.55 1.72 -4.32
C GLN A 79 -13.32 2.62 -3.10
N ALA A 80 -12.33 2.32 -2.28
CA ALA A 80 -11.94 3.17 -1.15
C ALA A 80 -10.91 4.26 -1.53
N LEU A 81 -10.33 4.21 -2.73
CA LEU A 81 -9.20 5.07 -3.09
C LEU A 81 -9.55 6.56 -2.98
N ARG A 82 -10.68 6.98 -3.55
CA ARG A 82 -11.10 8.39 -3.55
C ARG A 82 -11.32 8.96 -2.15
N SER A 83 -11.88 8.16 -1.25
CA SER A 83 -12.10 8.60 0.13
C SER A 83 -10.84 8.54 0.99
N PHE A 84 -9.89 7.68 0.63
CA PHE A 84 -8.65 7.50 1.37
C PHE A 84 -7.58 8.54 1.02
N LEU A 85 -7.41 8.87 -0.25
CA LEU A 85 -6.34 9.75 -0.70
C LEU A 85 -6.34 11.15 -0.05
N PRO A 86 -7.49 11.79 0.25
CA PRO A 86 -7.50 13.05 1.01
C PRO A 86 -6.78 12.97 2.35
N GLU A 87 -6.77 11.80 3.00
CA GLU A 87 -6.01 11.61 4.25
C GLU A 87 -4.49 11.57 4.01
N VAL A 88 -4.07 11.07 2.85
CA VAL A 88 -2.66 11.00 2.44
C VAL A 88 -2.15 12.36 1.98
N THR A 89 -2.96 13.10 1.22
CA THR A 89 -2.58 14.40 0.63
C THR A 89 -2.52 15.55 1.65
N LYS A 90 -2.89 15.30 2.90
CA LYS A 90 -2.65 16.25 4.02
C LYS A 90 -1.16 16.41 4.35
N PHE A 91 -0.34 15.44 3.96
CA PHE A 91 1.09 15.42 4.26
C PHE A 91 1.92 15.95 3.09
N ASP A 92 3.19 16.25 3.35
CA ASP A 92 4.13 16.63 2.30
C ASP A 92 4.43 15.43 1.40
N LEU A 93 4.11 15.56 0.11
CA LEU A 93 4.30 14.53 -0.91
C LEU A 93 5.45 14.85 -1.88
N ALA A 94 6.20 15.92 -1.64
CA ALA A 94 7.27 16.34 -2.53
C ALA A 94 8.31 15.23 -2.73
N GLY A 95 8.62 14.91 -3.97
CA GLY A 95 9.62 13.91 -4.34
C GLY A 95 9.23 12.44 -4.07
N LYS A 96 7.97 12.18 -3.66
CA LYS A 96 7.49 10.82 -3.40
C LYS A 96 6.90 10.20 -4.66
N ILE A 97 7.17 8.92 -4.86
CA ILE A 97 6.61 8.12 -5.95
C ILE A 97 5.46 7.29 -5.41
N PHE A 98 4.34 7.32 -6.11
CA PHE A 98 3.16 6.52 -5.81
C PHE A 98 3.04 5.33 -6.75
N VAL A 99 2.76 4.15 -6.20
CA VAL A 99 2.52 2.93 -6.96
C VAL A 99 1.12 2.41 -6.62
N LEU A 100 0.23 2.44 -7.60
CA LEU A 100 -1.13 1.90 -7.46
C LEU A 100 -1.13 0.44 -7.91
N CYS A 101 -1.48 -0.47 -7.02
CA CYS A 101 -1.50 -1.90 -7.34
C CYS A 101 -2.91 -2.53 -7.24
N MET A 102 -3.96 -1.71 -7.17
CA MET A 102 -5.33 -2.18 -7.16
C MET A 102 -5.83 -2.41 -8.58
N LYS A 103 -6.60 -3.48 -8.76
CA LYS A 103 -7.26 -3.82 -10.03
C LYS A 103 -8.64 -3.16 -10.11
N GLY A 104 -9.06 -2.84 -11.33
CA GLY A 104 -10.40 -2.33 -11.61
C GLY A 104 -10.46 -0.83 -11.90
N ILE A 105 -11.67 -0.33 -11.94
CA ILE A 105 -12.03 1.07 -12.17
C ILE A 105 -12.95 1.54 -11.03
N GLU A 106 -13.10 2.86 -10.88
CA GLU A 106 -14.01 3.42 -9.90
C GLU A 106 -15.48 3.22 -10.36
N GLU A 107 -16.29 2.66 -9.47
CA GLU A 107 -17.75 2.56 -9.70
C GLU A 107 -18.37 3.95 -9.76
N GLY A 108 -19.44 4.09 -10.55
CA GLY A 108 -20.18 5.33 -10.75
C GLY A 108 -19.54 6.31 -11.73
N THR A 109 -18.20 6.41 -11.78
CA THR A 109 -17.50 7.30 -12.74
C THR A 109 -16.89 6.56 -13.91
N GLY A 110 -16.55 5.28 -13.76
CA GLY A 110 -15.80 4.50 -14.76
C GLY A 110 -14.34 4.91 -14.91
N LYS A 111 -13.82 5.77 -14.02
CA LYS A 111 -12.45 6.28 -14.12
C LYS A 111 -11.42 5.22 -13.71
N ARG A 112 -10.27 5.25 -14.37
CA ARG A 112 -9.09 4.50 -13.94
C ARG A 112 -8.61 5.04 -12.59
N LEU A 113 -8.04 4.18 -11.77
CA LEU A 113 -7.56 4.58 -10.43
C LEU A 113 -6.45 5.64 -10.49
N SER A 114 -5.66 5.67 -11.56
CA SER A 114 -4.67 6.74 -11.79
C SER A 114 -5.32 8.11 -12.05
N GLU A 115 -6.48 8.14 -12.70
CA GLU A 115 -7.25 9.38 -12.88
C GLU A 115 -7.85 9.84 -11.54
N VAL A 116 -8.37 8.90 -10.76
CA VAL A 116 -8.86 9.19 -9.40
C VAL A 116 -7.74 9.75 -8.52
N ALA A 117 -6.54 9.16 -8.59
CA ALA A 117 -5.40 9.65 -7.83
C ALA A 117 -5.01 11.08 -8.22
N ALA A 118 -4.97 11.38 -9.52
CA ALA A 118 -4.69 12.72 -10.01
C ALA A 118 -5.73 13.75 -9.54
N GLU A 119 -7.01 13.41 -9.60
CA GLU A 119 -8.09 14.26 -9.08
C GLU A 119 -8.01 14.51 -7.57
N CYS A 120 -7.43 13.56 -6.83
CA CYS A 120 -7.19 13.69 -5.40
C CYS A 120 -5.87 14.40 -5.04
N GLY A 121 -5.13 14.92 -6.04
CA GLY A 121 -3.93 15.70 -5.80
C GLY A 121 -2.60 14.94 -5.85
N ILE A 122 -2.59 13.68 -6.30
CA ILE A 122 -1.36 12.94 -6.56
C ILE A 122 -0.84 13.32 -7.95
N ASP A 123 0.41 13.74 -8.04
CA ASP A 123 1.03 14.12 -9.32
C ASP A 123 1.10 12.90 -10.26
N PRO A 124 0.48 12.98 -11.45
CA PRO A 124 0.56 11.91 -12.45
C PRO A 124 1.98 11.55 -12.89
N GLN A 125 2.91 12.50 -12.87
CA GLN A 125 4.32 12.26 -13.22
C GLN A 125 5.04 11.40 -12.19
N ASN A 126 4.56 11.39 -10.96
CA ASN A 126 5.08 10.60 -9.86
C ASN A 126 4.19 9.37 -9.55
N THR A 127 3.30 9.00 -10.46
CA THR A 127 2.37 7.87 -10.29
C THR A 127 2.71 6.74 -11.25
N ALA A 128 2.97 5.56 -10.71
CA ALA A 128 3.07 4.31 -11.44
C ALA A 128 1.86 3.42 -11.17
N VAL A 129 1.50 2.59 -12.14
CA VAL A 129 0.45 1.58 -11.98
C VAL A 129 1.07 0.21 -12.15
N TRP A 130 0.98 -0.60 -11.12
CA TRP A 130 1.51 -1.96 -11.13
C TRP A 130 0.37 -2.96 -10.96
N VAL A 131 -0.16 -3.42 -12.08
CA VAL A 131 -1.25 -4.40 -12.12
C VAL A 131 -0.93 -5.50 -13.12
N GLY A 132 -1.47 -6.67 -12.88
CA GLY A 132 -1.28 -7.82 -13.76
C GLY A 132 -2.04 -9.05 -13.26
N PRO A 133 -2.11 -10.12 -14.08
CA PRO A 133 -2.61 -11.40 -13.62
C PRO A 133 -1.60 -12.00 -12.65
N GLY A 134 -2.07 -12.42 -11.50
CA GLY A 134 -1.24 -13.08 -10.50
C GLY A 134 -1.92 -13.16 -9.16
N HIS A 135 -1.65 -14.24 -8.46
CA HIS A 135 -2.09 -14.45 -7.10
C HIS A 135 -0.87 -14.73 -6.22
N ILE A 136 -0.96 -14.38 -4.94
CA ILE A 136 0.16 -14.54 -3.99
C ILE A 136 0.70 -15.97 -4.00
N GLN A 137 -0.18 -16.96 -4.12
CA GLN A 137 0.19 -18.37 -4.16
C GLN A 137 1.11 -18.72 -5.32
N ASP A 138 1.06 -17.98 -6.42
CA ASP A 138 1.90 -18.22 -7.60
C ASP A 138 3.32 -17.67 -7.40
N PHE A 139 3.49 -16.68 -6.54
CA PHE A 139 4.78 -16.07 -6.22
C PHE A 139 5.51 -16.72 -5.03
N LEU A 140 4.82 -17.58 -4.29
CA LEU A 140 5.37 -18.26 -3.10
C LEU A 140 5.78 -19.73 -3.38
N LYS A 141 5.75 -20.18 -4.64
CA LYS A 141 6.13 -21.55 -5.06
C LYS A 141 7.63 -21.70 -5.22
#